data_54623042153ab44eac04b57353414c91
#
_entry.id   54623042153ab44eac04b57353414c91
#
_cell.length_a   1.000
_cell.length_b   1.000
_cell.length_c   1.000
_cell.angle_alpha   90.00
_cell.angle_beta   90.00
_cell.angle_gamma   90.00
#
_symmetry.space_group_name_H-M   'P 1'
#
loop_
_entity.id
_entity.type
_entity.pdbx_description
1 polymer ?
#
loop_
_entity_poly.entity_id
_entity_poly.type
_entity_poly.pdbx_seq_one_letter_code
_entity_poly.pdbx_strand_id
1 'polypeptide(L)'
;MLFAVECVYYHAMNTPEAVRMVLDTIASPNLRVICDLANYVGPENASVDAQRRLWDKVGSWYGDKIAAVHFKGQSFKPDGTLCSTRLEDSCVDYRGGFEMLRTLPQPVLPVLREEAVPARAASDLAFMKSFF
;
A
#
# COMPACT_ATOMS: atom_id res chain seq x y z
N MET A 1 2.75 -2.35 23.49
CA MET A 1 1.93 -1.55 22.55
C MET A 1 2.70 -1.44 21.24
N LEU A 2 2.04 -1.60 20.09
CA LEU A 2 2.62 -1.36 18.78
C LEU A 2 2.15 -0.01 18.25
N PHE A 3 3.03 0.69 17.57
CA PHE A 3 2.73 1.90 16.79
C PHE A 3 3.01 1.60 15.33
N ALA A 4 2.16 2.05 14.43
CA ALA A 4 2.39 1.92 13.02
C ALA A 4 2.40 3.31 12.35
N VAL A 5 3.33 3.49 11.42
CA VAL A 5 3.39 4.66 10.52
C VAL A 5 2.91 4.24 9.15
N GLU A 6 2.33 5.18 8.42
CA GLU A 6 1.83 4.96 7.08
C GLU A 6 2.54 5.90 6.09
N CYS A 7 2.97 5.34 4.97
CA CYS A 7 3.42 6.13 3.82
C CYS A 7 2.22 6.81 3.18
N VAL A 8 2.33 8.09 2.87
CA VAL A 8 1.25 8.84 2.20
C VAL A 8 1.84 9.74 1.12
N TYR A 9 1.41 9.55 -0.12
CA TYR A 9 1.96 10.15 -1.34
C TYR A 9 2.26 11.66 -1.24
N TYR A 10 1.39 12.44 -0.62
CA TYR A 10 1.54 13.89 -0.50
C TYR A 10 2.09 14.35 0.85
N HIS A 11 2.66 13.46 1.65
CA HIS A 11 3.29 13.76 2.94
C HIS A 11 4.82 13.68 2.84
N ALA A 12 5.52 14.07 3.91
CA ALA A 12 6.98 13.99 3.97
C ALA A 12 7.50 12.54 3.90
N MET A 13 6.72 11.58 4.42
CA MET A 13 7.02 10.15 4.33
C MET A 13 6.20 9.54 3.17
N ASN A 14 6.65 9.76 1.94
CA ASN A 14 5.93 9.40 0.72
C ASN A 14 6.66 8.38 -0.18
N THR A 15 7.79 7.86 0.26
CA THR A 15 8.56 6.86 -0.49
C THR A 15 9.02 5.71 0.41
N PRO A 16 9.33 4.53 -0.14
CA PRO A 16 9.95 3.44 0.62
C PRO A 16 11.23 3.86 1.34
N GLU A 17 12.03 4.74 0.73
CA GLU A 17 13.25 5.30 1.30
C GLU A 17 12.96 6.11 2.57
N ALA A 18 11.95 6.96 2.54
CA ALA A 18 11.53 7.76 3.70
C ALA A 18 11.00 6.87 4.84
N VAL A 19 10.21 5.85 4.52
CA VAL A 19 9.75 4.86 5.52
C VAL A 19 10.94 4.15 6.16
N ARG A 20 11.90 3.68 5.34
CA ARG A 20 13.11 3.01 5.85
C ARG A 20 13.91 3.93 6.76
N MET A 21 14.12 5.18 6.36
CA MET A 21 14.83 6.18 7.18
C MET A 21 14.14 6.38 8.55
N VAL A 22 12.80 6.47 8.59
CA VAL A 22 12.05 6.60 9.85
C VAL A 22 12.25 5.38 10.73
N LEU A 23 12.15 4.16 10.16
CA LEU A 23 12.35 2.91 10.90
C LEU A 23 13.76 2.82 11.49
N ASP A 24 14.78 3.19 10.73
CA ASP A 24 16.18 3.14 11.17
C ASP A 24 16.50 4.22 12.21
N THR A 25 15.93 5.41 12.06
CA THR A 25 16.17 6.53 12.98
C THR A 25 15.53 6.27 14.34
N ILE A 26 14.28 5.79 14.37
CA ILE A 26 13.58 5.53 15.62
C ILE A 26 14.06 4.20 16.24
N ALA A 27 14.41 3.22 15.41
CA ALA A 27 14.96 1.91 15.78
C ALA A 27 14.18 1.18 16.90
N SER A 28 12.85 1.38 16.97
CA SER A 28 12.02 0.78 18.00
C SER A 28 11.50 -0.60 17.59
N PRO A 29 11.60 -1.63 18.47
CA PRO A 29 10.99 -2.92 18.21
C PRO A 29 9.45 -2.86 18.15
N ASN A 30 8.86 -1.79 18.64
CA ASN A 30 7.41 -1.58 18.65
C ASN A 30 6.90 -0.80 17.44
N LEU A 31 7.79 -0.24 16.59
CA LEU A 31 7.41 0.50 15.40
C LEU A 31 7.11 -0.47 14.25
N ARG A 32 6.01 -0.24 13.58
CA ARG A 32 5.48 -1.01 12.45
C ARG A 32 5.06 -0.09 11.32
N VAL A 33 4.68 -0.69 10.20
CA VAL A 33 4.20 0.00 9.00
C VAL A 33 2.78 -0.46 8.69
N ILE A 34 1.91 0.49 8.37
CA ILE A 34 0.70 0.23 7.61
C ILE A 34 1.07 0.38 6.14
N CYS A 35 0.92 -0.71 5.38
CA CYS A 35 1.22 -0.74 3.96
C CYS A 35 -0.06 -0.41 3.17
N ASP A 36 -0.24 0.85 2.81
CA ASP A 36 -1.23 1.24 1.81
C ASP A 36 -0.53 1.30 0.44
N LEU A 37 -0.80 0.28 -0.40
CA LEU A 37 -0.18 0.18 -1.72
C LEU A 37 -0.47 1.41 -2.59
N ALA A 38 -1.66 1.98 -2.49
CA ALA A 38 -2.03 3.16 -3.26
C ALA A 38 -1.20 4.40 -2.89
N ASN A 39 -0.82 4.52 -1.62
CA ASN A 39 -0.05 5.68 -1.14
C ASN A 39 1.40 5.73 -1.63
N TYR A 40 1.91 4.67 -2.27
CA TYR A 40 3.23 4.67 -2.93
C TYR A 40 3.16 5.07 -4.40
N VAL A 41 1.95 5.13 -4.98
CA VAL A 41 1.76 5.33 -6.41
C VAL A 41 1.41 6.78 -6.71
N GLY A 42 2.25 7.44 -7.50
CA GLY A 42 2.05 8.75 -8.08
C GLY A 42 2.00 8.70 -9.61
N PRO A 43 1.72 9.81 -10.30
CA PRO A 43 1.70 9.84 -11.77
C PRO A 43 3.01 9.38 -12.40
N GLU A 44 4.14 9.68 -11.76
CA GLU A 44 5.50 9.39 -12.22
C GLU A 44 5.86 7.89 -12.18
N ASN A 45 5.15 7.11 -11.36
CA ASN A 45 5.42 5.68 -11.18
C ASN A 45 4.17 4.81 -11.40
N ALA A 46 3.16 5.31 -12.09
CA ALA A 46 1.88 4.62 -12.31
C ALA A 46 1.98 3.39 -13.24
N SER A 47 3.10 3.19 -13.96
CA SER A 47 3.28 1.98 -14.77
C SER A 47 3.45 0.73 -13.90
N VAL A 48 2.95 -0.42 -14.37
CA VAL A 48 3.06 -1.71 -13.65
C VAL A 48 4.51 -2.04 -13.29
N ASP A 49 5.44 -1.86 -14.22
CA ASP A 49 6.87 -2.15 -13.97
C ASP A 49 7.48 -1.24 -12.91
N ALA A 50 7.08 0.03 -12.86
CA ALA A 50 7.53 0.95 -11.82
C ALA A 50 6.97 0.55 -10.45
N GLN A 51 5.69 0.18 -10.40
CA GLN A 51 5.06 -0.29 -9.17
C GLN A 51 5.68 -1.60 -8.68
N ARG A 52 6.00 -2.56 -9.55
CA ARG A 52 6.67 -3.79 -9.15
C ARG A 52 8.02 -3.53 -8.50
N ARG A 53 8.81 -2.58 -9.03
CA ARG A 53 10.05 -2.14 -8.36
C ARG A 53 9.81 -1.51 -6.99
N LEU A 54 8.67 -0.82 -6.79
CA LEU A 54 8.28 -0.32 -5.46
C LEU A 54 7.95 -1.48 -4.50
N TRP A 55 7.18 -2.47 -4.98
CA TRP A 55 6.83 -3.64 -4.17
C TRP A 55 8.05 -4.45 -3.76
N ASP A 56 9.03 -4.62 -4.64
CA ASP A 56 10.31 -5.26 -4.33
C ASP A 56 11.06 -4.51 -3.21
N LYS A 57 11.10 -3.18 -3.26
CA LYS A 57 11.70 -2.36 -2.20
C LYS A 57 10.94 -2.49 -0.88
N VAL A 58 9.61 -2.35 -0.92
CA VAL A 58 8.75 -2.46 0.27
C VAL A 58 8.95 -3.81 0.95
N GLY A 59 8.84 -4.90 0.20
CA GLY A 59 9.00 -6.25 0.71
C GLY A 59 10.39 -6.52 1.28
N SER A 60 11.45 -6.17 0.54
CA SER A 60 12.83 -6.47 0.92
C SER A 60 13.37 -5.58 2.04
N TRP A 61 12.93 -4.33 2.14
CA TRP A 61 13.49 -3.37 3.09
C TRP A 61 12.81 -3.38 4.46
N TYR A 62 11.51 -3.59 4.50
CA TYR A 62 10.73 -3.56 5.75
C TYR A 62 9.47 -4.42 5.72
N GLY A 63 9.41 -5.40 4.85
CA GLY A 63 8.27 -6.31 4.79
C GLY A 63 7.97 -6.98 6.13
N ASP A 64 8.99 -7.33 6.92
CA ASP A 64 8.86 -7.88 8.27
C ASP A 64 8.25 -6.89 9.30
N LYS A 65 8.20 -5.60 8.97
CA LYS A 65 7.61 -4.55 9.81
C LYS A 65 6.15 -4.23 9.45
N ILE A 66 5.63 -4.77 8.35
CA ILE A 66 4.24 -4.53 7.96
C ILE A 66 3.30 -5.19 8.98
N ALA A 67 2.42 -4.40 9.57
CA ALA A 67 1.45 -4.86 10.57
C ALA A 67 0.01 -4.86 10.06
N ALA A 68 -0.28 -4.08 9.02
CA ALA A 68 -1.58 -4.01 8.37
C ALA A 68 -1.44 -3.55 6.93
N VAL A 69 -2.44 -3.84 6.12
CA VAL A 69 -2.50 -3.43 4.72
C VAL A 69 -3.78 -2.64 4.48
N HIS A 70 -3.66 -1.50 3.82
CA HIS A 70 -4.78 -0.70 3.38
C HIS A 70 -5.02 -0.86 1.87
N PHE A 71 -6.28 -0.76 1.51
CA PHE A 71 -6.78 -0.79 0.14
C PHE A 71 -7.62 0.43 -0.13
N LYS A 72 -7.33 1.14 -1.20
CA LYS A 72 -8.20 2.19 -1.73
C LYS A 72 -8.09 2.27 -3.25
N GLY A 73 -9.16 2.69 -3.90
CA GLY A 73 -9.15 2.93 -5.34
C GLY A 73 -8.61 4.32 -5.64
N GLN A 74 -7.60 4.42 -6.50
CA GLN A 74 -7.12 5.70 -6.99
C GLN A 74 -6.74 5.67 -8.45
N SER A 75 -6.81 6.82 -9.09
CA SER A 75 -6.33 7.08 -10.44
C SER A 75 -5.85 8.53 -10.55
N PHE A 76 -5.28 8.90 -11.69
CA PHE A 76 -4.83 10.27 -11.94
C PHE A 76 -5.51 10.82 -13.21
N LYS A 77 -5.92 12.08 -13.14
CA LYS A 77 -6.34 12.84 -14.34
C LYS A 77 -5.12 13.16 -15.21
N PRO A 78 -5.34 13.59 -16.47
CA PRO A 78 -4.22 14.00 -17.35
C PRO A 78 -3.34 15.12 -16.79
N ASP A 79 -3.88 15.94 -15.88
CA ASP A 79 -3.16 17.02 -15.20
C ASP A 79 -2.41 16.55 -13.94
N GLY A 80 -2.42 15.23 -13.65
CA GLY A 80 -1.81 14.64 -12.47
C GLY A 80 -2.65 14.69 -11.19
N THR A 81 -3.86 15.25 -11.24
CA THR A 81 -4.75 15.32 -10.07
C THR A 81 -5.21 13.92 -9.65
N LEU A 82 -5.01 13.60 -8.36
CA LEU A 82 -5.48 12.36 -7.76
C LEU A 82 -7.01 12.30 -7.71
N CYS A 83 -7.56 11.14 -8.08
CA CYS A 83 -8.98 10.84 -8.02
C CYS A 83 -9.24 9.53 -7.28
N SER A 84 -10.25 9.50 -6.41
CA SER A 84 -10.77 8.26 -5.85
C SER A 84 -11.58 7.50 -6.90
N THR A 85 -11.35 6.18 -6.99
CA THR A 85 -12.04 5.27 -7.92
C THR A 85 -12.56 4.03 -7.19
N ARG A 86 -13.22 3.13 -7.94
CA ARG A 86 -13.46 1.77 -7.46
C ARG A 86 -12.12 1.02 -7.42
N LEU A 87 -12.04 -0.05 -6.64
CA LEU A 87 -10.81 -0.86 -6.56
C LEU A 87 -10.41 -1.47 -7.90
N GLU A 88 -11.40 -2.00 -8.64
CA GLU A 88 -11.19 -2.59 -9.96
C GLU A 88 -10.75 -1.59 -11.05
N ASP A 89 -11.05 -0.30 -10.85
CA ASP A 89 -10.68 0.79 -11.78
C ASP A 89 -9.40 1.53 -11.34
N SER A 90 -8.74 1.03 -10.30
CA SER A 90 -7.54 1.65 -9.74
C SER A 90 -6.33 1.49 -10.66
N CYS A 91 -5.47 2.52 -10.70
CA CYS A 91 -4.17 2.45 -11.36
C CYS A 91 -3.13 1.64 -10.56
N VAL A 92 -3.47 1.17 -9.36
CA VAL A 92 -2.56 0.41 -8.50
C VAL A 92 -2.47 -1.03 -8.98
N ASP A 93 -1.24 -1.53 -9.15
CA ASP A 93 -0.97 -2.96 -9.42
C ASP A 93 -1.18 -3.78 -8.14
N TYR A 94 -2.43 -4.01 -7.78
CA TYR A 94 -2.77 -4.84 -6.62
C TYR A 94 -2.32 -6.28 -6.78
N ARG A 95 -2.25 -6.81 -8.01
CA ARG A 95 -1.75 -8.18 -8.24
C ARG A 95 -0.30 -8.30 -7.81
N GLY A 96 0.58 -7.44 -8.31
CA GLY A 96 1.99 -7.42 -7.91
C GLY A 96 2.18 -7.12 -6.43
N GLY A 97 1.38 -6.19 -5.88
CA GLY A 97 1.39 -5.90 -4.44
C GLY A 97 1.04 -7.11 -3.59
N PHE A 98 0.00 -7.89 -3.95
CA PHE A 98 -0.35 -9.12 -3.25
C PHE A 98 0.67 -10.25 -3.43
N GLU A 99 1.27 -10.36 -4.61
CA GLU A 99 2.38 -11.30 -4.84
C GLU A 99 3.52 -11.02 -3.85
N MET A 100 3.89 -9.76 -3.67
CA MET A 100 4.87 -9.34 -2.65
C MET A 100 4.39 -9.66 -1.23
N LEU A 101 3.16 -9.28 -0.86
CA LEU A 101 2.63 -9.52 0.49
C LEU A 101 2.62 -11.01 0.88
N ARG A 102 2.41 -11.93 -0.07
CA ARG A 102 2.47 -13.37 0.20
C ARG A 102 3.87 -13.88 0.52
N THR A 103 4.92 -13.15 0.18
CA THR A 103 6.31 -13.53 0.50
C THR A 103 6.72 -13.12 1.91
N LEU A 104 5.90 -12.33 2.60
CA LEU A 104 6.24 -11.80 3.92
C LEU A 104 6.17 -12.88 5.01
N PRO A 105 6.99 -12.74 6.06
CA PRO A 105 7.07 -13.75 7.13
C PRO A 105 5.85 -13.76 8.06
N GLN A 106 4.99 -12.75 8.02
CA GLN A 106 3.83 -12.66 8.91
C GLN A 106 2.77 -13.70 8.49
N PRO A 107 2.28 -14.52 9.42
CA PRO A 107 1.30 -15.56 9.11
C PRO A 107 -0.08 -15.00 8.78
N VAL A 108 -0.40 -13.82 9.30
CA VAL A 108 -1.66 -13.11 9.09
C VAL A 108 -1.41 -11.61 9.05
N LEU A 109 -1.95 -10.94 8.04
CA LEU A 109 -1.97 -9.48 7.96
C LEU A 109 -3.42 -9.00 7.94
N PRO A 110 -3.83 -8.12 8.87
CA PRO A 110 -5.10 -7.43 8.78
C PRO A 110 -5.18 -6.60 7.50
N VAL A 111 -6.30 -6.68 6.80
CA VAL A 111 -6.56 -5.93 5.58
C VAL A 111 -7.76 -5.02 5.80
N LEU A 112 -7.60 -3.74 5.52
CA LEU A 112 -8.63 -2.72 5.67
C LEU A 112 -8.90 -2.04 4.33
N ARG A 113 -10.19 -1.93 3.96
CA ARG A 113 -10.63 -1.07 2.86
C ARG A 113 -10.76 0.36 3.39
N GLU A 114 -9.79 1.20 3.07
CA GLU A 114 -9.83 2.62 3.39
C GLU A 114 -10.77 3.38 2.44
N GLU A 115 -11.40 4.45 2.91
CA GLU A 115 -12.39 5.24 2.16
C GLU A 115 -13.55 4.38 1.63
N ALA A 116 -13.98 3.40 2.42
CA ALA A 116 -15.02 2.47 2.02
C ALA A 116 -16.36 3.18 1.77
N VAL A 117 -16.98 2.87 0.62
CA VAL A 117 -18.32 3.31 0.30
C VAL A 117 -19.29 2.15 0.57
N PRO A 118 -20.25 2.27 1.51
CA PRO A 118 -21.13 1.15 1.89
C PRO A 118 -21.80 0.46 0.70
N ALA A 119 -22.24 1.22 -0.31
CA ALA A 119 -22.88 0.68 -1.51
C ALA A 119 -21.93 -0.21 -2.36
N ARG A 120 -20.62 -0.16 -2.15
CA ARG A 120 -19.60 -0.92 -2.88
C ARG A 120 -18.97 -2.04 -2.03
N ALA A 121 -19.33 -2.17 -0.77
CA ALA A 121 -18.67 -3.08 0.16
C ALA A 121 -18.60 -4.52 -0.37
N ALA A 122 -19.66 -5.02 -1.00
CA ALA A 122 -19.71 -6.38 -1.55
C ALA A 122 -18.77 -6.54 -2.77
N SER A 123 -18.73 -5.58 -3.70
CA SER A 123 -17.85 -5.62 -4.88
C SER A 123 -16.40 -5.44 -4.46
N ASP A 124 -16.09 -4.51 -3.56
CA ASP A 124 -14.75 -4.30 -3.04
C ASP A 124 -14.23 -5.57 -2.34
N LEU A 125 -15.06 -6.22 -1.52
CA LEU A 125 -14.70 -7.48 -0.87
C LEU A 125 -14.48 -8.61 -1.87
N ALA A 126 -15.31 -8.72 -2.90
CA ALA A 126 -15.14 -9.72 -3.97
C ALA A 126 -13.83 -9.48 -4.74
N PHE A 127 -13.52 -8.24 -5.10
CA PHE A 127 -12.26 -7.87 -5.73
C PHE A 127 -11.06 -8.25 -4.87
N MET A 128 -11.07 -7.87 -3.59
CA MET A 128 -9.99 -8.22 -2.66
C MET A 128 -9.80 -9.73 -2.54
N LYS A 129 -10.90 -10.49 -2.40
CA LYS A 129 -10.86 -11.96 -2.31
C LYS A 129 -10.34 -12.63 -3.59
N SER A 130 -10.42 -11.99 -4.75
CA SER A 130 -9.91 -12.55 -6.00
C SER A 130 -8.39 -12.74 -6.03
N PHE A 131 -7.67 -12.18 -5.06
CA PHE A 131 -6.23 -12.32 -4.91
C PHE A 131 -5.81 -13.45 -3.96
N PHE A 132 -6.75 -14.11 -3.28
CA PHE A 132 -6.52 -15.20 -2.34
C PHE A 132 -7.08 -16.53 -2.87
#